data_0cf2576ba829e7a01a6f18d06f234345
#
_entry.id   0cf2576ba829e7a01a6f18d06f234345
#
_cell.length_a   1.000
_cell.length_b   1.000
_cell.length_c   1.000
_cell.angle_alpha   90.00
_cell.angle_beta   90.00
_cell.angle_gamma   90.00
#
_symmetry.space_group_name_H-M   'P 1'
#
loop_
_entity.id
_entity.type
_entity.pdbx_description
1 polymer ?
#
loop_
_entity_poly.entity_id
_entity_poly.type
_entity_poly.pdbx_seq_one_letter_code
_entity_poly.pdbx_strand_id
1 'polypeptide(L)'
;MLPTINEFVSKIRFGDFVVVADSGLMNNANIAELEAHGYKYIIGAKIKNESQEVKNWILEQPKRDCQMVEYDKGGGRRLLVGYTDDRAKKDAYNREKGIRRLEKAYKHGVLTKGNINKKRLQISFYPWMVK
;
A
#
# COMPACT_ATOMS: atom_id res chain seq x y z
N MET A 1 0.45 11.05 -16.10
CA MET A 1 1.68 11.15 -15.26
C MET A 1 2.91 11.46 -16.11
N LEU A 2 3.20 10.70 -17.16
CA LEU A 2 4.37 10.92 -18.02
C LEU A 2 4.45 12.27 -18.74
N PRO A 3 3.38 12.87 -19.28
CA PRO A 3 3.51 14.18 -19.92
C PRO A 3 4.14 15.22 -18.98
N THR A 4 3.74 15.23 -17.71
CA THR A 4 4.31 16.15 -16.71
C THR A 4 5.77 15.82 -16.38
N ILE A 5 6.14 14.53 -16.31
CA ILE A 5 7.51 14.09 -16.05
C ILE A 5 8.40 14.46 -17.25
N ASN A 6 7.95 14.16 -18.48
CA ASN A 6 8.70 14.46 -19.68
C ASN A 6 8.91 15.97 -19.88
N GLU A 7 7.89 16.78 -19.60
CA GLU A 7 8.02 18.24 -19.61
C GLU A 7 9.03 18.73 -18.58
N PHE A 8 9.02 18.17 -17.38
CA PHE A 8 9.97 18.50 -16.33
C PHE A 8 11.39 18.11 -16.73
N VAL A 9 11.60 16.88 -17.21
CA VAL A 9 12.91 16.37 -17.64
C VAL A 9 13.47 17.16 -18.81
N SER A 10 12.63 17.60 -19.76
CA SER A 10 13.07 18.41 -20.90
C SER A 10 13.57 19.80 -20.50
N LYS A 11 13.03 20.36 -19.42
CA LYS A 11 13.41 21.68 -18.88
C LYS A 11 14.65 21.65 -18.00
N ILE A 12 14.93 20.49 -17.36
CA ILE A 12 15.99 20.37 -16.38
C ILE A 12 16.89 19.20 -16.80
N ARG A 13 18.13 19.52 -17.21
CA ARG A 13 19.16 18.53 -17.58
C ARG A 13 19.73 17.85 -16.31
N PHE A 14 18.94 17.01 -15.64
CA PHE A 14 19.46 16.15 -14.58
C PHE A 14 19.91 14.80 -15.16
N GLY A 15 21.10 14.33 -14.73
CA GLY A 15 21.62 13.03 -15.15
C GLY A 15 20.82 11.85 -14.61
N ASP A 16 20.48 11.87 -13.31
CA ASP A 16 19.73 10.82 -12.63
C ASP A 16 18.65 11.42 -11.73
N PHE A 17 17.42 10.95 -11.85
CA PHE A 17 16.33 11.29 -10.95
C PHE A 17 15.46 10.05 -10.62
N VAL A 18 14.75 10.11 -9.51
CA VAL A 18 13.85 9.06 -9.07
C VAL A 18 12.44 9.64 -8.96
N VAL A 19 11.49 9.01 -9.63
CA VAL A 19 10.07 9.37 -9.53
C VAL A 19 9.50 8.81 -8.24
N VAL A 20 8.99 9.66 -7.35
CA VAL A 20 8.33 9.23 -6.12
C VAL A 20 6.84 9.54 -6.21
N ALA A 21 5.99 8.53 -6.04
CA ALA A 21 4.55 8.67 -6.14
C ALA A 21 3.82 7.85 -5.07
N ASP A 22 2.62 8.28 -4.72
CA ASP A 22 1.76 7.55 -3.80
C ASP A 22 1.03 6.37 -4.47
N SER A 23 0.34 5.57 -3.66
CA SER A 23 -0.42 4.40 -4.13
C SER A 23 -1.62 4.74 -5.02
N GLY A 24 -2.03 6.00 -5.10
CA GLY A 24 -3.11 6.46 -5.96
C GLY A 24 -2.72 6.45 -7.43
N LEU A 25 -1.44 6.69 -7.71
CA LEU A 25 -0.87 6.68 -9.06
C LEU A 25 -0.37 5.29 -9.50
N MET A 26 -0.42 4.29 -8.61
CA MET A 26 0.01 2.93 -8.89
C MET A 26 -1.03 2.21 -9.78
N ASN A 27 -0.73 2.09 -11.06
CA ASN A 27 -1.36 1.15 -11.98
C ASN A 27 -0.29 0.56 -12.91
N ASN A 28 -0.59 -0.61 -13.48
CA ASN A 28 0.37 -1.33 -14.32
C ASN A 28 0.80 -0.54 -15.56
N ALA A 29 -0.09 0.28 -16.12
CA ALA A 29 0.24 1.11 -17.28
C ALA A 29 1.27 2.18 -16.92
N ASN A 30 1.07 2.89 -15.80
CA ASN A 30 2.03 3.90 -15.34
C ASN A 30 3.41 3.31 -15.02
N ILE A 31 3.43 2.10 -14.42
CA ILE A 31 4.70 1.41 -14.13
C ILE A 31 5.40 1.01 -15.43
N ALA A 32 4.67 0.39 -16.36
CA ALA A 32 5.22 -0.01 -17.65
C ALA A 32 5.79 1.19 -18.44
N GLU A 33 5.11 2.35 -18.38
CA GLU A 33 5.58 3.58 -19.00
C GLU A 33 6.88 4.09 -18.36
N LEU A 34 7.00 4.10 -17.03
CA LEU A 34 8.22 4.51 -16.32
C LEU A 34 9.39 3.59 -16.71
N GLU A 35 9.14 2.29 -16.76
CA GLU A 35 10.15 1.29 -17.14
C GLU A 35 10.57 1.41 -18.60
N ALA A 36 9.62 1.62 -19.51
CA ALA A 36 9.91 1.83 -20.93
C ALA A 36 10.79 3.05 -21.20
N HIS A 37 10.71 4.07 -20.35
CA HIS A 37 11.55 5.27 -20.41
C HIS A 37 12.83 5.17 -19.57
N GLY A 38 13.06 4.02 -18.89
CA GLY A 38 14.25 3.81 -18.06
C GLY A 38 14.27 4.65 -16.77
N TYR A 39 13.11 5.17 -16.34
CA TYR A 39 13.05 5.97 -15.12
C TYR A 39 13.10 5.11 -13.87
N LYS A 40 13.93 5.51 -12.91
CA LYS A 40 13.91 4.95 -11.55
C LYS A 40 12.67 5.46 -10.81
N TYR A 41 12.01 4.61 -10.03
CA TYR A 41 10.80 5.02 -9.32
C TYR A 41 10.65 4.36 -7.94
N ILE A 42 9.96 5.06 -7.04
CA ILE A 42 9.47 4.56 -5.77
C ILE A 42 7.97 4.87 -5.70
N ILE A 43 7.14 3.84 -5.68
CA ILE A 43 5.69 4.00 -5.70
C ILE A 43 5.07 3.24 -4.52
N GLY A 44 4.14 3.90 -3.81
CA GLY A 44 3.37 3.26 -2.75
C GLY A 44 2.60 2.05 -3.25
N ALA A 45 2.86 0.86 -2.69
CA ALA A 45 2.18 -0.37 -3.06
C ALA A 45 0.91 -0.59 -2.21
N LYS A 46 -0.10 -1.23 -2.83
CA LYS A 46 -1.33 -1.65 -2.13
C LYS A 46 -1.24 -3.14 -1.82
N ILE A 47 -0.75 -3.50 -0.63
CA ILE A 47 -0.56 -4.91 -0.20
C ILE A 47 -1.79 -5.77 -0.45
N LYS A 48 -3.00 -5.24 -0.28
CA LYS A 48 -4.25 -5.99 -0.53
C LYS A 48 -4.39 -6.50 -1.96
N ASN A 49 -3.73 -5.85 -2.92
CA ASN A 49 -3.77 -6.20 -4.35
C ASN A 49 -2.62 -7.14 -4.76
N GLU A 50 -1.68 -7.39 -3.87
CA GLU A 50 -0.57 -8.31 -4.11
C GLU A 50 -1.04 -9.77 -4.22
N SER A 51 -0.20 -10.64 -4.79
CA SER A 51 -0.46 -12.07 -4.85
C SER A 51 -0.56 -12.68 -3.45
N GLN A 52 -1.20 -13.84 -3.34
CA GLN A 52 -1.31 -14.54 -2.05
C GLN A 52 0.07 -14.96 -1.53
N GLU A 53 0.98 -15.31 -2.42
CA GLU A 53 2.37 -15.63 -2.09
C GLU A 53 3.07 -14.46 -1.39
N VAL A 54 3.03 -13.27 -1.97
CA VAL A 54 3.60 -12.05 -1.37
C VAL A 54 2.95 -11.75 -0.02
N LYS A 55 1.63 -11.90 0.10
CA LYS A 55 0.92 -11.69 1.36
C LYS A 55 1.37 -12.66 2.44
N ASN A 56 1.51 -13.93 2.11
CA ASN A 56 1.98 -14.96 3.03
C ASN A 56 3.41 -14.65 3.48
N TRP A 57 4.30 -14.36 2.53
CA TRP A 57 5.67 -13.97 2.82
C TRP A 57 5.73 -12.78 3.79
N ILE A 58 4.90 -11.73 3.57
CA ILE A 58 4.84 -10.57 4.48
C ILE A 58 4.43 -11.00 5.90
N LEU A 59 3.44 -11.91 6.02
CA LEU A 59 2.95 -12.36 7.33
C LEU A 59 3.98 -13.17 8.12
N GLU A 60 4.88 -13.87 7.44
CA GLU A 60 5.96 -14.67 8.02
C GLU A 60 7.14 -13.81 8.52
N GLN A 61 7.24 -12.56 8.07
CA GLN A 61 8.34 -11.69 8.47
C GLN A 61 8.26 -11.32 9.96
N PRO A 62 9.42 -11.20 10.65
CA PRO A 62 9.46 -10.76 12.03
C PRO A 62 8.91 -9.34 12.18
N LYS A 63 8.04 -9.14 13.18
CA LYS A 63 7.40 -7.85 13.48
C LYS A 63 8.23 -7.08 14.49
N ARG A 64 9.27 -6.41 14.03
CA ARG A 64 10.13 -5.57 14.87
C ARG A 64 9.92 -4.11 14.48
N ASP A 65 9.81 -3.25 15.49
CA ASP A 65 9.61 -1.81 15.27
C ASP A 65 10.70 -1.21 14.38
N CYS A 66 10.28 -0.37 13.44
CA CYS A 66 11.13 0.27 12.43
C CYS A 66 11.92 -0.68 11.52
N GLN A 67 11.61 -1.97 11.51
CA GLN A 67 12.25 -2.92 10.61
C GLN A 67 11.67 -2.81 9.21
N MET A 68 12.55 -2.84 8.21
CA MET A 68 12.19 -2.97 6.80
C MET A 68 12.69 -4.31 6.26
N VAL A 69 11.88 -4.94 5.44
CA VAL A 69 12.21 -6.17 4.71
C VAL A 69 11.96 -5.96 3.23
N GLU A 70 12.70 -6.68 2.40
CA GLU A 70 12.66 -6.56 0.95
C GLU A 70 12.21 -7.89 0.34
N TYR A 71 11.30 -7.82 -0.62
CA TYR A 71 10.85 -8.93 -1.45
C TYR A 71 11.19 -8.65 -2.91
N ASP A 72 11.93 -9.53 -3.55
CA ASP A 72 12.21 -9.45 -4.98
C ASP A 72 11.00 -9.95 -5.77
N LYS A 73 10.38 -9.07 -6.55
CA LYS A 73 9.25 -9.40 -7.43
C LYS A 73 9.69 -9.86 -8.82
N GLY A 74 11.00 -9.91 -9.07
CA GLY A 74 11.56 -10.17 -10.39
C GLY A 74 11.48 -8.96 -11.33
N GLY A 75 12.21 -9.05 -12.46
CA GLY A 75 12.25 -7.98 -13.44
C GLY A 75 12.84 -6.66 -12.94
N GLY A 76 13.70 -6.69 -11.93
CA GLY A 76 14.28 -5.49 -11.31
C GLY A 76 13.35 -4.74 -10.36
N ARG A 77 12.16 -5.27 -10.07
CA ARG A 77 11.18 -4.69 -9.15
C ARG A 77 11.37 -5.25 -7.75
N ARG A 78 11.41 -4.39 -6.75
CA ARG A 78 11.52 -4.75 -5.34
C ARG A 78 10.37 -4.17 -4.55
N LEU A 79 9.83 -4.96 -3.61
CA LEU A 79 8.82 -4.50 -2.66
C LEU A 79 9.49 -4.31 -1.30
N LEU A 80 9.51 -3.07 -0.82
CA LEU A 80 9.98 -2.74 0.52
C LEU A 80 8.79 -2.68 1.47
N VAL A 81 8.83 -3.47 2.54
CA VAL A 81 7.76 -3.54 3.54
C VAL A 81 8.32 -3.14 4.90
N GLY A 82 7.75 -2.10 5.49
CA GLY A 82 8.12 -1.62 6.81
C GLY A 82 7.08 -1.98 7.86
N TYR A 83 7.50 -2.33 9.06
CA TYR A 83 6.65 -2.49 10.23
C TYR A 83 6.96 -1.40 11.26
N THR A 84 5.91 -0.81 11.85
CA THR A 84 6.03 0.09 13.00
C THR A 84 4.97 -0.23 14.03
N ASP A 85 5.35 -0.23 15.31
CA ASP A 85 4.46 -0.48 16.44
C ASP A 85 3.32 0.55 16.51
N ASP A 86 3.60 1.80 16.25
CA ASP A 86 2.60 2.86 16.28
C ASP A 86 1.52 2.66 15.21
N ARG A 87 1.92 2.23 14.02
CA ARG A 87 0.96 1.89 12.97
C ARG A 87 0.13 0.67 13.36
N ALA A 88 0.75 -0.35 13.92
CA ALA A 88 0.06 -1.55 14.39
C ALA A 88 -0.96 -1.24 15.49
N LYS A 89 -0.60 -0.39 16.48
CA LYS A 89 -1.52 0.10 17.51
C LYS A 89 -2.70 0.87 16.93
N LYS A 90 -2.43 1.80 16.00
CA LYS A 90 -3.48 2.57 15.32
C LYS A 90 -4.44 1.68 14.54
N ASP A 91 -3.93 0.70 13.83
CA ASP A 91 -4.75 -0.23 13.06
C ASP A 91 -5.55 -1.17 13.97
N ALA A 92 -4.98 -1.62 15.10
CA ALA A 92 -5.71 -2.37 16.12
C ALA A 92 -6.86 -1.56 16.72
N TYR A 93 -6.61 -0.32 17.11
CA TYR A 93 -7.64 0.60 17.59
C TYR A 93 -8.77 0.80 16.57
N ASN A 94 -8.42 1.03 15.30
CA ASN A 94 -9.41 1.22 14.24
C ASN A 94 -10.26 -0.04 14.00
N ARG A 95 -9.67 -1.23 14.07
CA ARG A 95 -10.40 -2.52 13.99
C ARG A 95 -11.39 -2.66 15.13
N GLU A 96 -10.94 -2.46 16.35
CA GLU A 96 -11.79 -2.55 17.54
C GLU A 96 -12.96 -1.56 17.47
N LYS A 97 -12.69 -0.32 17.13
CA LYS A 97 -13.72 0.69 16.90
C LYS A 97 -14.73 0.29 15.81
N GLY A 98 -14.25 -0.36 14.76
CA GLY A 98 -15.08 -0.91 13.70
C GLY A 98 -15.98 -2.04 14.18
N ILE A 99 -15.43 -2.99 14.94
CA ILE A 99 -16.16 -4.13 15.53
C ILE A 99 -17.25 -3.62 16.48
N ARG A 100 -16.92 -2.74 17.42
CA ARG A 100 -17.90 -2.15 18.36
C ARG A 100 -19.07 -1.46 17.64
N ARG A 101 -18.82 -0.82 16.48
CA ARG A 101 -19.90 -0.21 15.67
C ARG A 101 -20.80 -1.26 15.03
N LEU A 102 -20.22 -2.36 14.56
CA LEU A 102 -21.00 -3.47 14.00
C LEU A 102 -21.84 -4.17 15.06
N GLU A 103 -21.28 -4.43 16.24
CA GLU A 103 -22.00 -5.01 17.36
C GLU A 103 -23.19 -4.16 17.79
N LYS A 104 -23.00 -2.83 17.88
CA LYS A 104 -24.12 -1.91 18.14
C LYS A 104 -25.19 -1.99 17.05
N ALA A 105 -24.80 -1.97 15.76
CA ALA A 105 -25.75 -2.06 14.66
C ALA A 105 -26.50 -3.40 14.67
N TYR A 106 -25.83 -4.49 15.01
CA TYR A 106 -26.43 -5.80 15.17
C TYR A 106 -27.46 -5.82 16.31
N LYS A 107 -27.10 -5.33 17.50
CA LYS A 107 -28.00 -5.27 18.67
C LYS A 107 -29.26 -4.43 18.40
N HIS A 108 -29.16 -3.42 17.57
CA HIS A 108 -30.29 -2.56 17.20
C HIS A 108 -31.04 -3.04 15.93
N GLY A 109 -30.74 -4.23 15.39
CA GLY A 109 -31.43 -4.79 14.22
C GLY A 109 -31.22 -4.02 12.90
N VAL A 110 -30.28 -3.07 12.86
CA VAL A 110 -30.01 -2.21 11.69
C VAL A 110 -28.81 -2.69 10.86
N LEU A 111 -28.33 -3.89 11.10
CA LEU A 111 -27.22 -4.47 10.35
C LEU A 111 -27.69 -5.00 8.99
N THR A 112 -27.42 -4.25 7.93
CA THR A 112 -27.72 -4.67 6.55
C THR A 112 -26.44 -4.93 5.77
N LYS A 113 -26.52 -5.77 4.70
CA LYS A 113 -25.38 -5.97 3.78
C LYS A 113 -24.83 -4.64 3.24
N GLY A 114 -25.70 -3.66 2.98
CA GLY A 114 -25.30 -2.33 2.54
C GLY A 114 -24.53 -1.56 3.60
N ASN A 115 -24.88 -1.70 4.89
CA ASN A 115 -24.16 -1.05 5.99
C ASN A 115 -22.79 -1.69 6.26
N ILE A 116 -22.67 -3.01 6.07
CA ILE A 116 -21.40 -3.73 6.16
C ILE A 116 -20.46 -3.27 5.03
N ASN A 117 -20.98 -3.18 3.81
CA ASN A 117 -20.17 -2.81 2.64
C ASN A 117 -19.85 -1.32 2.55
N LYS A 118 -20.77 -0.42 2.91
CA LYS A 118 -20.56 1.04 2.90
C LYS A 118 -19.59 1.50 3.98
N LYS A 119 -19.66 0.89 5.14
CA LYS A 119 -18.63 1.05 6.17
C LYS A 119 -17.56 0.00 5.89
N ARG A 120 -16.88 0.11 4.74
CA ARG A 120 -15.63 -0.60 4.53
C ARG A 120 -14.87 -0.52 5.84
N LEU A 121 -15.04 -1.55 6.65
CA LEU A 121 -14.05 -1.86 7.64
C LEU A 121 -12.80 -1.98 6.81
N GLN A 122 -12.01 -0.93 6.80
CA GLN A 122 -10.59 -1.08 6.51
C GLN A 122 -10.07 -1.90 7.69
N ILE A 123 -10.48 -3.14 7.71
CA ILE A 123 -9.76 -4.18 8.39
C ILE A 123 -8.53 -4.31 7.50
N SER A 124 -7.62 -3.37 7.70
CA SER A 124 -6.26 -3.54 7.25
C SER A 124 -5.77 -4.73 8.07
N PHE A 125 -5.93 -5.91 7.52
CA PHE A 125 -5.43 -7.16 8.12
C PHE A 125 -3.90 -7.12 8.25
N TYR A 126 -3.27 -6.10 7.68
CA TYR A 126 -1.83 -5.97 7.63
C TYR A 126 -1.39 -4.72 8.39
N PRO A 127 -0.73 -4.87 9.53
CA PRO A 127 -0.11 -3.75 10.24
C PRO A 127 1.15 -3.23 9.53
N TRP A 128 1.32 -3.50 8.24
CA TRP A 128 2.49 -3.22 7.46
C TRP A 128 2.31 -1.91 6.68
N MET A 129 3.26 -1.01 6.82
CA MET A 129 3.34 0.17 6.00
C MET A 129 4.31 -0.10 4.85
N VAL A 130 3.82 0.01 3.63
CA VAL A 130 4.66 0.05 2.44
C VAL A 130 5.12 1.49 2.25
N LYS A 131 6.40 1.72 2.27
CA LYS A 131 7.02 2.98 1.87
C LYS A 131 7.60 2.85 0.49
#